data_685dd3c00a9d6bf62000c1d771c91627
#
_entry.id   685dd3c00a9d6bf62000c1d771c91627
#
_cell.length_a   1.000
_cell.length_b   1.000
_cell.length_c   1.000
_cell.angle_alpha   90.00
_cell.angle_beta   90.00
_cell.angle_gamma   90.00
#
_symmetry.space_group_name_H-M   'P 1'
#
loop_
_entity.id
_entity.type
_entity.pdbx_description
1 polymer ?
#
loop_
_entity_poly.entity_id
_entity_poly.type
_entity_poly.pdbx_seq_one_letter_code
_entity_poly.pdbx_strand_id
1 'polypeptide(L)'
;MLIGWKVERRIDLVYGGGSVGLMGLVSQAVHDGGRHVLGVIPRTLMPREITGETVGEVKAVADMHQRKAEMARQADAFIALPGGYGTLEELLEVITWAQLKIHHKPVGLLNVEGYYNSLLSFIDKAVDEGFISPTARRIIVSAPTAKQLVRQLEEFVPEYDEIAANLTWDDVDRLNYVSDAGVQT
;
A
#
# COMPACT_ATOMS: atom_id res chain seq x y z
N MET A 1 18.73 3.72 8.85
CA MET A 1 18.49 5.16 9.09
C MET A 1 17.10 5.66 8.68
N LEU A 2 16.19 4.79 8.28
CA LEU A 2 14.76 5.04 7.99
C LEU A 2 13.89 5.23 9.23
N ILE A 3 14.35 4.79 10.37
CA ILE A 3 13.60 4.49 11.60
C ILE A 3 13.35 5.74 12.44
N GLY A 4 14.39 6.51 12.72
CA GLY A 4 14.29 7.69 13.58
C GLY A 4 13.30 8.73 13.04
N TRP A 5 13.27 8.90 11.73
CA TRP A 5 12.44 9.93 11.10
C TRP A 5 10.92 9.63 11.10
N LYS A 6 10.51 8.34 10.99
CA LYS A 6 9.10 7.94 11.12
C LYS A 6 8.56 8.15 12.54
N VAL A 7 9.41 7.90 13.55
CA VAL A 7 9.07 8.12 14.97
C VAL A 7 8.88 9.60 15.26
N GLU A 8 9.78 10.46 14.78
CA GLU A 8 9.69 11.92 14.93
C GLU A 8 8.40 12.50 14.33
N ARG A 9 7.93 11.96 13.19
CA ARG A 9 6.71 12.38 12.50
C ARG A 9 5.42 11.75 13.04
N ARG A 10 5.51 10.89 14.06
CA ARG A 10 4.37 10.19 14.66
C ARG A 10 3.55 9.38 13.65
N ILE A 11 4.20 8.76 12.68
CA ILE A 11 3.56 7.93 11.65
C ILE A 11 3.45 6.50 12.18
N ASP A 12 2.23 5.97 12.17
CA ASP A 12 1.94 4.57 12.49
C ASP A 12 2.15 3.68 11.25
N LEU A 13 2.21 2.37 11.42
CA LEU A 13 2.44 1.42 10.35
C LEU A 13 1.29 0.44 10.21
N VAL A 14 0.77 0.32 8.99
CA VAL A 14 -0.06 -0.81 8.57
C VAL A 14 0.76 -1.66 7.61
N TYR A 15 0.84 -2.98 7.84
CA TYR A 15 1.67 -3.87 7.03
C TYR A 15 1.09 -5.28 6.95
N GLY A 16 1.70 -6.15 6.15
CA GLY A 16 1.21 -7.50 5.89
C GLY A 16 1.39 -8.53 7.02
N GLY A 17 1.82 -8.12 8.21
CA GLY A 17 1.87 -8.96 9.41
C GLY A 17 3.07 -9.90 9.51
N GLY A 18 3.87 -10.09 8.46
CA GLY A 18 5.07 -10.93 8.48
C GLY A 18 6.31 -10.20 9.04
N SER A 19 7.25 -10.95 9.64
CA SER A 19 8.50 -10.40 10.18
C SER A 19 9.75 -10.80 9.39
N VAL A 20 9.59 -11.37 8.21
CA VAL A 20 10.70 -11.78 7.37
C VAL A 20 11.21 -10.62 6.52
N GLY A 21 12.53 -10.42 6.46
CA GLY A 21 13.18 -9.41 5.63
C GLY A 21 12.84 -7.97 5.99
N LEU A 22 12.63 -7.12 4.99
CA LEU A 22 12.34 -5.70 5.19
C LEU A 22 11.05 -5.43 5.98
N MET A 23 10.04 -6.30 5.88
CA MET A 23 8.80 -6.17 6.65
C MET A 23 9.07 -6.22 8.16
N GLY A 24 9.84 -7.20 8.61
CA GLY A 24 10.20 -7.33 10.03
C GLY A 24 11.06 -6.17 10.50
N LEU A 25 12.04 -5.75 9.73
CA LEU A 25 12.92 -4.64 10.10
C LEU A 25 12.13 -3.33 10.26
N VAL A 26 11.21 -3.04 9.35
CA VAL A 26 10.41 -1.80 9.41
C VAL A 26 9.39 -1.86 10.54
N SER A 27 8.68 -2.97 10.71
CA SER A 27 7.66 -3.11 11.75
C SER A 27 8.28 -3.06 13.15
N GLN A 28 9.40 -3.77 13.37
CA GLN A 28 10.12 -3.73 14.65
C GLN A 28 10.59 -2.31 14.96
N ALA A 29 11.14 -1.64 14.00
CA ALA A 29 11.66 -0.32 14.16
C ALA A 29 10.61 0.77 14.46
N VAL A 30 9.42 0.65 13.88
CA VAL A 30 8.29 1.53 14.20
C VAL A 30 7.76 1.23 15.61
N HIS A 31 7.65 -0.05 15.96
CA HIS A 31 7.23 -0.51 17.28
C HIS A 31 8.18 -0.05 18.39
N ASP A 32 9.49 -0.24 18.20
CA ASP A 32 10.53 0.19 19.16
C ASP A 32 10.56 1.72 19.33
N GLY A 33 10.15 2.44 18.28
CA GLY A 33 9.94 3.88 18.33
C GLY A 33 8.66 4.31 19.06
N GLY A 34 7.92 3.40 19.70
CA GLY A 34 6.70 3.68 20.44
C GLY A 34 5.51 4.09 19.55
N ARG A 35 5.52 3.71 18.27
CA ARG A 35 4.42 3.97 17.35
C ARG A 35 3.55 2.73 17.16
N HIS A 36 2.28 2.96 16.80
CA HIS A 36 1.35 1.85 16.56
C HIS A 36 1.74 1.09 15.29
N VAL A 37 1.68 -0.23 15.38
CA VAL A 37 1.95 -1.16 14.28
C VAL A 37 0.78 -2.12 14.17
N LEU A 38 0.10 -2.12 13.03
CA LEU A 38 -1.01 -3.02 12.71
C LEU A 38 -0.60 -3.98 11.59
N GLY A 39 -0.50 -5.25 11.90
CA GLY A 39 -0.29 -6.32 10.93
C GLY A 39 -1.62 -6.92 10.48
N VAL A 40 -1.91 -6.91 9.18
CA VAL A 40 -3.09 -7.54 8.60
C VAL A 40 -2.68 -8.82 7.89
N ILE A 41 -3.17 -9.98 8.36
CA ILE A 41 -2.71 -11.27 7.89
C ILE A 41 -3.87 -12.25 7.66
N PRO A 42 -3.93 -12.95 6.51
CA PRO A 42 -4.87 -14.05 6.32
C PRO A 42 -4.58 -15.19 7.30
N ARG A 43 -5.64 -15.78 7.85
CA ARG A 43 -5.52 -16.90 8.81
C ARG A 43 -4.65 -18.03 8.30
N THR A 44 -4.72 -18.32 7.01
CA THR A 44 -3.91 -19.37 6.33
C THR A 44 -2.40 -19.08 6.35
N LEU A 45 -1.99 -17.82 6.47
CA LEU A 45 -0.59 -17.40 6.48
C LEU A 45 -0.07 -17.11 7.90
N MET A 46 -0.88 -17.27 8.93
CA MET A 46 -0.49 -17.03 10.32
C MET A 46 0.52 -18.02 10.92
N PRO A 47 0.71 -19.26 10.40
CA PRO A 47 1.73 -20.15 10.94
C PRO A 47 3.12 -19.49 10.92
N ARG A 48 3.81 -19.52 12.07
CA ARG A 48 5.12 -18.86 12.27
C ARG A 48 6.20 -19.30 11.29
N GLU A 49 6.11 -20.53 10.80
CA GLU A 49 7.04 -21.10 9.81
C GLU A 49 6.98 -20.37 8.46
N ILE A 50 5.87 -19.68 8.18
CA ILE A 50 5.65 -18.98 6.89
C ILE A 50 5.99 -17.50 7.02
N THR A 51 5.51 -16.84 8.07
CA THR A 51 5.56 -15.38 8.19
C THR A 51 6.45 -14.85 9.32
N GLY A 52 6.95 -15.74 10.19
CA GLY A 52 7.67 -15.36 11.40
C GLY A 52 6.73 -14.85 12.50
N GLU A 53 7.30 -14.25 13.55
CA GLU A 53 6.53 -13.62 14.62
C GLU A 53 5.99 -12.27 14.16
N THR A 54 4.72 -12.00 14.45
CA THR A 54 4.11 -10.70 14.12
C THR A 54 4.56 -9.63 15.11
N VAL A 55 4.72 -8.41 14.62
CA VAL A 55 5.10 -7.25 15.44
C VAL A 55 3.88 -6.33 15.59
N GLY A 56 3.59 -5.93 16.83
CA GLY A 56 2.46 -5.04 17.12
C GLY A 56 1.11 -5.75 17.19
N GLU A 57 0.05 -5.01 16.91
CA GLU A 57 -1.32 -5.52 16.84
C GLU A 57 -1.52 -6.37 15.58
N VAL A 58 -2.29 -7.46 15.70
CA VAL A 58 -2.56 -8.37 14.58
C VAL A 58 -4.06 -8.42 14.30
N LYS A 59 -4.43 -8.13 13.05
CA LYS A 59 -5.78 -8.32 12.53
C LYS A 59 -5.81 -9.50 11.57
N ALA A 60 -6.46 -10.60 12.01
CA ALA A 60 -6.66 -11.77 11.17
C ALA A 60 -7.84 -11.55 10.22
N VAL A 61 -7.67 -11.88 8.95
CA VAL A 61 -8.69 -11.81 7.90
C VAL A 61 -8.87 -13.18 7.24
N ALA A 62 -9.92 -13.35 6.43
CA ALA A 62 -10.24 -14.65 5.84
C ALA A 62 -9.33 -14.96 4.62
N ASP A 63 -9.06 -13.97 3.78
CA ASP A 63 -8.36 -14.15 2.51
C ASP A 63 -7.49 -12.94 2.13
N MET A 64 -6.83 -13.02 0.97
CA MET A 64 -5.95 -11.96 0.46
C MET A 64 -6.72 -10.72 0.00
N HIS A 65 -7.97 -10.83 -0.44
CA HIS A 65 -8.76 -9.68 -0.86
C HIS A 65 -9.15 -8.84 0.37
N GLN A 66 -9.64 -9.50 1.41
CA GLN A 66 -9.94 -8.84 2.69
C GLN A 66 -8.68 -8.20 3.30
N ARG A 67 -7.51 -8.87 3.18
CA ARG A 67 -6.25 -8.32 3.66
C ARG A 67 -5.94 -6.97 2.98
N LYS A 68 -5.94 -6.93 1.65
CA LYS A 68 -5.63 -5.72 0.89
C LYS A 68 -6.65 -4.60 1.13
N ALA A 69 -7.94 -4.92 1.13
CA ALA A 69 -9.00 -3.98 1.43
C ALA A 69 -8.87 -3.39 2.85
N GLU A 70 -8.57 -4.23 3.85
CA GLU A 70 -8.38 -3.78 5.24
C GLU A 70 -7.14 -2.90 5.39
N MET A 71 -6.01 -3.29 4.81
CA MET A 71 -4.81 -2.46 4.82
C MET A 71 -5.08 -1.10 4.16
N ALA A 72 -5.76 -1.10 3.02
CA ALA A 72 -6.12 0.12 2.32
C ALA A 72 -7.06 1.00 3.16
N ARG A 73 -8.01 0.43 3.88
CA ARG A 73 -8.94 1.16 4.75
C ARG A 73 -8.22 1.85 5.91
N GLN A 74 -7.22 1.18 6.50
CA GLN A 74 -6.48 1.68 7.67
C GLN A 74 -5.37 2.69 7.31
N ALA A 75 -4.87 2.66 6.09
CA ALA A 75 -3.74 3.49 5.66
C ALA A 75 -4.19 4.86 5.15
N ASP A 76 -3.39 5.89 5.37
CA ASP A 76 -3.56 7.24 4.78
C ASP A 76 -2.68 7.44 3.54
N ALA A 77 -1.66 6.60 3.38
CA ALA A 77 -0.75 6.60 2.23
C ALA A 77 -0.15 5.21 2.05
N PHE A 78 0.30 4.90 0.84
CA PHE A 78 0.98 3.64 0.53
C PHE A 78 2.44 3.88 0.20
N ILE A 79 3.33 3.01 0.70
CA ILE A 79 4.76 3.04 0.37
C ILE A 79 5.21 1.65 -0.02
N ALA A 80 5.60 1.47 -1.28
CA ALA A 80 6.27 0.27 -1.74
C ALA A 80 7.77 0.35 -1.44
N LEU A 81 8.25 -0.59 -0.64
CA LEU A 81 9.68 -0.85 -0.45
C LEU A 81 10.20 -1.73 -1.60
N PRO A 82 11.52 -1.79 -1.86
CA PRO A 82 12.08 -2.78 -2.76
C PRO A 82 11.57 -4.19 -2.45
N GLY A 83 10.97 -4.85 -3.44
CA GLY A 83 10.33 -6.15 -3.25
C GLY A 83 10.03 -6.87 -4.57
N GLY A 84 9.45 -8.05 -4.48
CA GLY A 84 9.13 -8.91 -5.62
C GLY A 84 7.67 -8.81 -6.08
N TYR A 85 7.16 -9.94 -6.61
CA TYR A 85 5.83 -10.01 -7.21
C TYR A 85 4.70 -9.60 -6.26
N GLY A 86 4.76 -10.00 -4.98
CA GLY A 86 3.73 -9.62 -4.01
C GLY A 86 3.67 -8.10 -3.79
N THR A 87 4.83 -7.43 -3.73
CA THR A 87 4.89 -5.98 -3.63
C THR A 87 4.36 -5.30 -4.88
N LEU A 88 4.69 -5.81 -6.07
CA LEU A 88 4.22 -5.24 -7.34
C LEU A 88 2.72 -5.45 -7.53
N GLU A 89 2.19 -6.59 -7.13
CA GLU A 89 0.75 -6.89 -7.20
C GLU A 89 -0.04 -5.92 -6.31
N GLU A 90 0.34 -5.79 -5.04
CA GLU A 90 -0.30 -4.85 -4.11
C GLU A 90 -0.16 -3.38 -4.59
N LEU A 91 1.01 -3.01 -5.10
CA LEU A 91 1.29 -1.67 -5.63
C LEU A 91 0.38 -1.31 -6.81
N LEU A 92 0.31 -2.18 -7.81
CA LEU A 92 -0.48 -1.93 -9.03
C LEU A 92 -1.98 -1.90 -8.72
N GLU A 93 -2.44 -2.70 -7.76
CA GLU A 93 -3.83 -2.66 -7.32
C GLU A 93 -4.18 -1.31 -6.68
N VAL A 94 -3.38 -0.82 -5.72
CA VAL A 94 -3.68 0.48 -5.08
C VAL A 94 -3.55 1.66 -6.06
N ILE A 95 -2.64 1.58 -7.05
CA ILE A 95 -2.57 2.57 -8.14
C ILE A 95 -3.84 2.55 -8.97
N THR A 96 -4.32 1.35 -9.35
CA THR A 96 -5.56 1.20 -10.11
C THR A 96 -6.77 1.71 -9.30
N TRP A 97 -6.83 1.44 -8.01
CA TRP A 97 -7.88 1.95 -7.13
C TRP A 97 -7.84 3.49 -7.04
N ALA A 98 -6.66 4.10 -6.99
CA ALA A 98 -6.52 5.55 -7.04
C ALA A 98 -6.99 6.12 -8.39
N GLN A 99 -6.59 5.50 -9.51
CA GLN A 99 -7.04 5.90 -10.86
C GLN A 99 -8.57 5.84 -10.99
N LEU A 100 -9.19 4.81 -10.41
CA LEU A 100 -10.65 4.62 -10.40
C LEU A 100 -11.39 5.42 -9.31
N LYS A 101 -10.70 6.26 -8.54
CA LYS A 101 -11.27 7.04 -7.43
C LYS A 101 -11.86 6.18 -6.29
N ILE A 102 -11.47 4.93 -6.16
CA ILE A 102 -11.83 4.09 -5.01
C ILE A 102 -11.19 4.66 -3.73
N HIS A 103 -10.00 5.26 -3.85
CA HIS A 103 -9.38 6.07 -2.82
C HIS A 103 -8.64 7.28 -3.41
N HIS A 104 -8.28 8.24 -2.54
CA HIS A 104 -7.56 9.47 -2.90
C HIS A 104 -6.17 9.54 -2.26
N LYS A 105 -5.67 8.43 -1.76
CA LYS A 105 -4.45 8.33 -0.96
C LYS A 105 -3.23 8.30 -1.88
N PRO A 106 -2.13 8.98 -1.51
CA PRO A 106 -0.90 8.98 -2.31
C PRO A 106 -0.22 7.61 -2.29
N VAL A 107 0.42 7.26 -3.41
CA VAL A 107 1.15 6.01 -3.60
C VAL A 107 2.62 6.31 -3.90
N GLY A 108 3.52 5.89 -3.03
CA GLY A 108 4.94 6.18 -3.08
C GLY A 108 5.82 4.95 -3.34
N LEU A 109 6.84 5.14 -4.17
CA LEU A 109 7.91 4.18 -4.38
C LEU A 109 9.18 4.64 -3.65
N LEU A 110 9.65 3.85 -2.68
CA LEU A 110 10.97 4.07 -2.09
C LEU A 110 12.04 3.53 -3.04
N ASN A 111 12.55 4.40 -3.92
CA ASN A 111 13.45 4.08 -5.01
C ASN A 111 14.93 4.14 -4.58
N VAL A 112 15.29 3.34 -3.58
CA VAL A 112 16.68 3.24 -3.09
C VAL A 112 17.56 2.70 -4.21
N GLU A 113 18.67 3.38 -4.48
CA GLU A 113 19.65 3.00 -5.52
C GLU A 113 19.04 2.73 -6.90
N GLY A 114 17.90 3.35 -7.19
CA GLY A 114 17.23 3.19 -8.49
C GLY A 114 16.52 1.86 -8.69
N TYR A 115 16.21 1.13 -7.60
CA TYR A 115 15.55 -0.19 -7.67
C TYR A 115 14.33 -0.21 -8.58
N TYR A 116 13.52 0.84 -8.56
CA TYR A 116 12.31 0.97 -9.35
C TYR A 116 12.49 1.69 -10.70
N ASN A 117 13.72 2.02 -11.12
CA ASN A 117 13.94 2.77 -12.37
C ASN A 117 13.34 2.07 -13.58
N SER A 118 13.52 0.75 -13.72
CA SER A 118 12.96 -0.01 -14.85
C SER A 118 11.43 -0.04 -14.85
N LEU A 119 10.80 -0.12 -13.67
CA LEU A 119 9.34 -0.03 -13.55
C LEU A 119 8.83 1.35 -13.95
N LEU A 120 9.47 2.41 -13.46
CA LEU A 120 9.12 3.79 -13.80
C LEU A 120 9.29 4.05 -15.30
N SER A 121 10.39 3.61 -15.90
CA SER A 121 10.62 3.68 -17.36
C SER A 121 9.56 2.92 -18.16
N PHE A 122 9.13 1.75 -17.69
CA PHE A 122 8.05 1.00 -18.34
C PHE A 122 6.72 1.77 -18.28
N ILE A 123 6.40 2.36 -17.13
CA ILE A 123 5.18 3.15 -16.95
C ILE A 123 5.25 4.42 -17.83
N ASP A 124 6.39 5.10 -17.91
CA ASP A 124 6.59 6.26 -18.75
C ASP A 124 6.40 5.90 -20.24
N LYS A 125 6.93 4.74 -20.68
CA LYS A 125 6.66 4.21 -22.02
C LYS A 125 5.18 3.94 -22.24
N ALA A 126 4.47 3.41 -21.26
CA ALA A 126 3.01 3.18 -21.39
C ALA A 126 2.23 4.51 -21.50
N VAL A 127 2.74 5.60 -20.95
CA VAL A 127 2.20 6.95 -21.17
C VAL A 127 2.45 7.40 -22.63
N ASP A 128 3.68 7.25 -23.12
CA ASP A 128 4.06 7.64 -24.48
C ASP A 128 3.23 6.89 -25.54
N GLU A 129 2.92 5.62 -25.27
CA GLU A 129 2.10 4.76 -26.16
C GLU A 129 0.59 4.95 -25.93
N GLY A 130 0.17 5.81 -25.00
CA GLY A 130 -1.24 6.13 -24.75
C GLY A 130 -2.02 5.10 -23.92
N PHE A 131 -1.36 4.11 -23.27
CA PHE A 131 -2.02 3.15 -22.39
C PHE A 131 -2.29 3.71 -20.99
N ILE A 132 -1.50 4.67 -20.55
CA ILE A 132 -1.65 5.37 -19.26
C ILE A 132 -1.75 6.86 -19.56
N SER A 133 -2.72 7.54 -18.96
CA SER A 133 -2.80 8.99 -19.11
C SER A 133 -1.70 9.71 -18.32
N PRO A 134 -1.27 10.91 -18.75
CA PRO A 134 -0.32 11.72 -17.98
C PRO A 134 -0.81 12.04 -16.56
N THR A 135 -2.11 12.15 -16.36
CA THR A 135 -2.74 12.37 -15.06
C THR A 135 -2.61 11.13 -14.17
N ALA A 136 -2.93 9.95 -14.70
CA ALA A 136 -2.79 8.69 -13.96
C ALA A 136 -1.32 8.39 -13.61
N ARG A 137 -0.35 8.77 -14.47
CA ARG A 137 1.08 8.65 -14.15
C ARG A 137 1.49 9.43 -12.90
N ARG A 138 0.84 10.55 -12.61
CA ARG A 138 1.12 11.39 -11.43
C ARG A 138 0.62 10.81 -10.11
N ILE A 139 -0.18 9.74 -10.12
CA ILE A 139 -0.56 8.98 -8.91
C ILE A 139 0.70 8.47 -8.19
N ILE A 140 1.74 8.11 -8.94
CA ILE A 140 2.96 7.53 -8.40
C ILE A 140 3.97 8.62 -8.05
N VAL A 141 4.31 8.70 -6.78
CA VAL A 141 5.40 9.52 -6.24
C VAL A 141 6.62 8.64 -6.02
N SER A 142 7.82 9.13 -6.29
CA SER A 142 9.04 8.33 -6.16
C SER A 142 10.19 9.17 -5.61
N ALA A 143 10.91 8.62 -4.63
CA ALA A 143 12.10 9.28 -4.08
C ALA A 143 13.14 8.26 -3.62
N PRO A 144 14.45 8.61 -3.69
CA PRO A 144 15.54 7.72 -3.31
C PRO A 144 15.69 7.55 -1.79
N THR A 145 15.08 8.42 -0.99
CA THR A 145 15.13 8.34 0.46
C THR A 145 13.74 8.44 1.08
N ALA A 146 13.56 7.79 2.22
CA ALA A 146 12.28 7.84 2.94
C ALA A 146 11.88 9.26 3.37
N LYS A 147 12.85 10.09 3.74
CA LYS A 147 12.61 11.49 4.14
C LYS A 147 12.00 12.30 2.99
N GLN A 148 12.57 12.16 1.80
CA GLN A 148 12.06 12.83 0.60
C GLN A 148 10.69 12.26 0.21
N LEU A 149 10.54 10.93 0.22
CA LEU A 149 9.30 10.28 -0.16
C LEU A 149 8.13 10.71 0.73
N VAL A 150 8.29 10.64 2.06
CA VAL A 150 7.20 11.02 2.97
C VAL A 150 6.83 12.50 2.84
N ARG A 151 7.81 13.38 2.62
CA ARG A 151 7.52 14.78 2.35
C ARG A 151 6.67 14.96 1.09
N GLN A 152 7.02 14.26 0.01
CA GLN A 152 6.23 14.28 -1.23
C GLN A 152 4.82 13.71 -1.04
N LEU A 153 4.66 12.67 -0.22
CA LEU A 153 3.35 12.10 0.11
C LEU A 153 2.48 13.06 0.93
N GLU A 154 3.09 13.82 1.86
CA GLU A 154 2.41 14.85 2.65
C GLU A 154 1.96 16.05 1.79
N GLU A 155 2.73 16.38 0.74
CA GLU A 155 2.45 17.47 -0.20
C GLU A 155 1.56 17.04 -1.38
N PHE A 156 1.20 15.74 -1.48
CA PHE A 156 0.47 15.18 -2.60
C PHE A 156 -0.95 15.73 -2.70
N VAL A 157 -1.32 16.18 -3.90
CA VAL A 157 -2.68 16.58 -4.24
C VAL A 157 -3.20 15.66 -5.34
N PRO A 158 -4.29 14.89 -5.11
CA PRO A 158 -4.82 14.00 -6.11
C PRO A 158 -5.41 14.75 -7.31
N GLU A 159 -5.07 14.29 -8.51
CA GLU A 159 -5.63 14.76 -9.77
C GLU A 159 -6.35 13.61 -10.50
N TYR A 160 -7.38 13.93 -11.28
CA TYR A 160 -8.19 12.93 -11.99
C TYR A 160 -8.42 13.33 -13.43
N ASP A 161 -8.46 12.34 -14.31
CA ASP A 161 -8.93 12.50 -15.68
C ASP A 161 -10.44 12.77 -15.71
N GLU A 162 -10.93 13.39 -16.77
CA GLU A 162 -12.37 13.70 -16.95
C GLU A 162 -13.25 12.45 -16.83
N ILE A 163 -12.78 11.30 -17.34
CA ILE A 163 -13.50 10.01 -17.23
C ILE A 163 -13.61 9.59 -15.77
N ALA A 164 -12.52 9.64 -15.04
CA ALA A 164 -12.49 9.29 -13.62
C ALA A 164 -13.24 10.32 -12.76
N ALA A 165 -13.27 11.59 -13.17
CA ALA A 165 -13.97 12.64 -12.42
C ALA A 165 -15.46 12.35 -12.21
N ASN A 166 -16.09 11.61 -13.13
CA ASN A 166 -17.51 11.25 -13.08
C ASN A 166 -17.79 9.92 -12.36
N LEU A 167 -16.77 9.18 -11.92
CA LEU A 167 -16.97 7.94 -11.17
C LEU A 167 -17.40 8.25 -9.73
N THR A 168 -18.49 7.66 -9.31
CA THR A 168 -18.98 7.65 -7.93
C THR A 168 -19.06 6.21 -7.46
N TRP A 169 -18.39 5.91 -6.35
CA TRP A 169 -18.49 4.60 -5.71
C TRP A 169 -19.37 4.75 -4.49
N ASP A 170 -20.53 4.08 -4.49
CA ASP A 170 -21.33 3.97 -3.28
C ASP A 170 -20.54 3.14 -2.28
N ASP A 171 -20.25 3.71 -1.14
CA ASP A 171 -19.49 3.20 0.00
C ASP A 171 -18.80 1.84 -0.17
N VAL A 172 -17.49 1.82 -0.01
CA VAL A 172 -16.62 0.61 -0.02
C VAL A 172 -17.10 -0.47 0.95
N ASP A 173 -17.98 -0.13 1.89
CA ASP A 173 -18.65 -1.08 2.80
C ASP A 173 -19.59 -2.06 2.09
N ARG A 174 -20.04 -1.77 0.87
CA ARG A 174 -20.87 -2.71 0.08
C ARG A 174 -20.10 -3.85 -0.56
N LEU A 175 -18.80 -3.75 -0.72
CA LEU A 175 -17.96 -4.86 -1.19
C LEU A 175 -17.84 -6.00 -0.17
N ASN A 176 -18.23 -5.78 1.07
CA ASN A 176 -18.31 -6.82 2.10
C ASN A 176 -19.59 -7.67 2.04
N TYR A 177 -20.53 -7.43 1.11
CA TYR A 177 -21.87 -7.99 1.18
C TYR A 177 -22.15 -9.16 0.23
N VAL A 178 -21.18 -9.80 -0.34
CA VAL A 178 -21.44 -10.96 -1.23
C VAL A 178 -21.01 -12.31 -0.61
N SER A 179 -20.56 -12.36 0.64
CA SER A 179 -20.11 -13.63 1.24
C SER A 179 -21.03 -14.27 2.27
N ASP A 180 -22.16 -13.65 2.66
CA ASP A 180 -23.03 -14.23 3.73
C ASP A 180 -24.48 -14.52 3.33
N ALA A 181 -24.83 -14.51 2.06
CA ALA A 181 -26.16 -14.89 1.61
C ALA A 181 -26.10 -16.19 0.80
N GLY A 182 -26.21 -17.34 1.48
CA GLY A 182 -26.71 -18.55 0.85
C GLY A 182 -25.85 -19.80 0.84
N VAL A 183 -25.67 -20.44 1.98
CA VAL A 183 -25.77 -21.89 2.06
C VAL A 183 -26.63 -22.22 3.29
N GLN A 184 -27.94 -22.15 3.10
CA GLN A 184 -28.90 -22.97 3.86
C GLN A 184 -29.45 -23.99 2.88
N THR A 185 -29.17 -25.19 3.08
CA THR A 185 -29.81 -26.52 2.99
C THR A 185 -28.81 -27.57 2.57
#